data_94aaddf19c9c41df48d23a99bee88540
#
_entry.id   94aaddf19c9c41df48d23a99bee88540
#
_cell.length_a   1.000
_cell.length_b   1.000
_cell.length_c   1.000
_cell.angle_alpha   90.00
_cell.angle_beta   90.00
_cell.angle_gamma   90.00
#
_symmetry.space_group_name_H-M   'P 1'
#
loop_
_entity.id
_entity.type
_entity.pdbx_description
1 polymer ?
#
loop_
_entity_poly.entity_id
_entity_poly.type
_entity_poly.pdbx_seq_one_letter_code
_entity_poly.pdbx_strand_id
1 'polypeptide(L)' 'MPEAYVLVSTEVGSEDEVLEDLKKLDTVKEAHCVYGTYDIVARIEADSMDELKEATTWKVRKINKVRDTLTMIITK' A
#
# COMPACT_ATOMS: atom_id res chain seq x y z
N MET A 1 -1.94 1.39 17.74
CA MET A 1 -1.61 2.16 16.55
C MET A 1 -2.47 1.68 15.38
N PRO A 2 -3.12 2.60 14.68
CA PRO A 2 -4.01 2.18 13.60
C PRO A 2 -3.24 1.52 12.46
N GLU A 3 -3.86 0.50 11.87
CA GLU A 3 -3.27 -0.28 10.80
C GLU A 3 -4.28 -0.52 9.69
N ALA A 4 -3.77 -0.75 8.48
CA ALA A 4 -4.58 -1.10 7.33
C ALA A 4 -3.83 -2.06 6.43
N TYR A 5 -4.58 -2.86 5.69
CA TYR A 5 -4.04 -3.58 4.55
C TYR A 5 -4.45 -2.84 3.28
N VAL A 6 -3.52 -2.69 2.37
CA VAL A 6 -3.79 -2.06 1.08
C VAL A 6 -3.41 -3.04 -0.02
N LEU A 7 -4.36 -3.32 -0.90
CA LEU A 7 -4.12 -4.12 -2.09
C LEU A 7 -3.83 -3.14 -3.23
N VAL A 8 -2.76 -3.39 -3.96
CA VAL A 8 -2.29 -2.47 -5.00
C VAL A 8 -2.26 -3.18 -6.34
N SER A 9 -2.86 -2.55 -7.34
CA SER A 9 -2.78 -3.00 -8.72
C SER A 9 -1.77 -2.12 -9.45
N THR A 10 -0.83 -2.73 -10.17
CA THR A 10 0.23 -2.01 -10.87
C THR A 10 0.09 -2.14 -12.38
N GLU A 11 0.81 -1.30 -13.11
CA GLU A 11 0.93 -1.48 -14.55
C GLU A 11 1.69 -2.77 -14.83
N VAL A 12 1.37 -3.41 -15.95
CA VAL A 12 1.97 -4.69 -16.33
C VAL A 12 3.50 -4.57 -16.36
N GLY A 13 4.16 -5.49 -15.65
CA GLY A 13 5.62 -5.53 -15.60
C GLY A 13 6.25 -4.58 -14.59
N SER A 14 5.45 -3.85 -13.80
CA SER A 14 5.96 -2.85 -12.87
C SER A 14 5.88 -3.26 -11.41
N GLU A 15 5.55 -4.52 -11.11
CA GLU A 15 5.33 -5.00 -9.75
C GLU A 15 6.57 -4.78 -8.87
N ASP A 16 7.75 -5.12 -9.39
CA ASP A 16 8.98 -5.00 -8.59
C ASP A 16 9.33 -3.55 -8.29
N GLU A 17 9.16 -2.67 -9.26
CA GLU A 17 9.44 -1.25 -9.09
C GLU A 17 8.50 -0.64 -8.04
N VAL A 18 7.20 -0.94 -8.14
CA VAL A 18 6.21 -0.43 -7.19
C VAL A 18 6.48 -1.01 -5.79
N LEU A 19 6.82 -2.29 -5.71
CA LEU A 19 7.14 -2.92 -4.43
C LEU A 19 8.30 -2.20 -3.73
N GLU A 20 9.36 -1.90 -4.48
CA GLU A 20 10.51 -1.18 -3.91
C GLU A 20 10.13 0.22 -3.43
N ASP A 21 9.30 0.92 -4.19
CA ASP A 21 8.85 2.25 -3.80
C ASP A 21 7.96 2.21 -2.56
N LEU A 22 7.11 1.20 -2.45
CA LEU A 22 6.28 1.01 -1.25
C LEU A 22 7.16 0.82 -0.01
N LYS A 23 8.20 0.00 -0.13
CA LYS A 23 9.08 -0.29 0.99
C LYS A 23 9.85 0.93 1.50
N LYS A 24 9.95 1.98 0.70
CA LYS A 24 10.60 3.22 1.11
C LYS A 24 9.74 4.09 2.01
N LEU A 25 8.44 3.83 2.07
CA LEU A 25 7.53 4.61 2.91
C LEU A 25 7.62 4.13 4.37
N ASP A 26 7.81 5.06 5.30
CA ASP A 26 7.94 4.73 6.71
C ASP A 26 6.72 4.01 7.26
N THR A 27 5.54 4.32 6.74
CA THR A 27 4.29 3.73 7.20
C THR A 27 4.07 2.32 6.68
N VAL A 28 4.76 1.90 5.63
CA VAL A 28 4.65 0.55 5.09
C VAL A 28 5.54 -0.38 5.89
N LYS A 29 4.94 -1.32 6.61
CA LYS A 29 5.67 -2.26 7.48
C LYS A 29 5.97 -3.58 6.77
N GLU A 30 5.11 -3.97 5.85
CA GLU A 30 5.30 -5.16 5.03
C GLU A 30 4.71 -4.90 3.65
N ALA A 31 5.32 -5.46 2.64
CA ALA A 31 4.77 -5.43 1.28
C ALA A 31 5.23 -6.68 0.54
N HIS A 32 4.31 -7.32 -0.15
CA HIS A 32 4.57 -8.58 -0.86
C HIS A 32 3.88 -8.57 -2.21
N CYS A 33 4.55 -9.13 -3.21
CA CYS A 33 3.91 -9.42 -4.49
C CYS A 33 3.06 -10.67 -4.34
N VAL A 34 1.88 -10.65 -4.91
CA VAL A 34 0.92 -11.75 -4.81
C VAL A 34 0.32 -12.03 -6.18
N TYR A 35 -0.29 -13.20 -6.34
CA TYR A 35 -1.10 -13.51 -7.51
C TYR A 35 -2.57 -13.26 -7.18
N GLY A 36 -3.30 -12.75 -8.14
CA GLY A 36 -4.75 -12.55 -8.01
C GLY A 36 -5.18 -11.26 -8.72
N THR A 37 -6.32 -10.75 -8.27
CA THR A 37 -6.87 -9.52 -8.83
C THR A 37 -5.93 -8.33 -8.62
N TYR A 38 -5.19 -8.33 -7.53
CA TYR A 38 -4.21 -7.31 -7.21
C TYR A 38 -2.81 -7.90 -7.25
N ASP A 39 -1.81 -7.07 -7.42
CA ASP A 39 -0.43 -7.49 -7.62
C ASP A 39 0.40 -7.45 -6.34
N ILE A 40 0.02 -6.57 -5.41
CA ILE A 40 0.78 -6.36 -4.18
C ILE A 40 -0.18 -6.23 -3.01
N VAL A 41 0.21 -6.80 -1.86
CA VAL A 41 -0.45 -6.55 -0.59
C VAL A 41 0.55 -5.85 0.32
N ALA A 42 0.11 -4.78 0.99
CA ALA A 42 0.95 -4.02 1.92
C ALA A 42 0.24 -3.86 3.24
N ARG A 43 1.00 -3.93 4.35
CA ARG A 43 0.49 -3.61 5.67
C ARG A 43 1.05 -2.26 6.07
N ILE A 44 0.15 -1.35 6.39
CA ILE A 44 0.49 0.04 6.72
C ILE A 44 0.09 0.32 8.16
N GLU A 45 0.98 0.96 8.89
CA GLU A 45 0.77 1.31 10.29
C GLU A 45 1.17 2.77 10.49
N ALA A 46 0.36 3.51 11.24
CA ALA A 46 0.63 4.92 11.50
C ALA A 46 0.34 5.24 12.97
N ASP A 47 0.79 6.40 13.42
CA ASP A 47 0.61 6.82 14.81
C ASP A 47 -0.81 7.31 15.10
N SER A 48 -1.49 7.80 14.06
CA SER A 48 -2.87 8.28 14.19
C SER A 48 -3.70 7.85 13.00
N MET A 49 -5.02 7.91 13.16
CA MET A 49 -5.92 7.59 12.07
C MET A 49 -5.79 8.60 10.92
N ASP A 50 -5.56 9.87 11.21
CA ASP A 50 -5.36 10.87 10.17
C ASP A 50 -4.11 10.57 9.34
N GLU A 51 -3.03 10.18 10.00
CA GLU A 51 -1.81 9.81 9.33
C GLU A 51 -2.00 8.53 8.49
N LEU A 52 -2.75 7.57 9.03
CA LEU A 52 -3.06 6.34 8.29
C LEU A 52 -3.85 6.65 7.02
N LYS A 53 -4.85 7.50 7.12
CA LYS A 53 -5.66 7.89 5.96
C LYS A 53 -4.81 8.62 4.93
N GLU A 54 -3.93 9.51 5.36
CA GLU A 54 -3.03 10.20 4.47
C GLU A 54 -2.11 9.23 3.74
N ALA A 55 -1.54 8.28 4.46
CA ALA A 55 -0.65 7.28 3.87
C ALA A 55 -1.37 6.45 2.82
N THR A 56 -2.57 5.94 3.13
CA THR A 56 -3.30 5.07 2.23
C THR A 56 -3.94 5.81 1.06
N THR A 57 -4.38 7.05 1.28
CA THR A 57 -5.07 7.82 0.25
C THR A 57 -4.10 8.55 -0.69
N TRP A 58 -3.00 9.07 -0.14
CA TRP A 58 -2.07 9.90 -0.90
C TRP A 58 -0.75 9.23 -1.21
N LYS A 59 -0.04 8.79 -0.18
CA LYS A 59 1.35 8.34 -0.36
C LYS A 59 1.46 7.10 -1.22
N VAL A 60 0.59 6.12 -1.00
CA VAL A 60 0.58 4.90 -1.80
C VAL A 60 0.13 5.20 -3.23
N ARG A 61 -0.91 6.00 -3.38
CA ARG A 61 -1.47 6.29 -4.71
C ARG A 61 -0.58 7.17 -5.56
N LYS A 62 0.33 7.93 -4.95
CA LYS A 62 1.28 8.76 -5.69
C LYS A 62 2.43 7.98 -6.28
N ILE A 63 2.62 6.76 -5.86
CA ILE A 63 3.71 5.94 -6.40
C ILE A 63 3.49 5.73 -7.89
N ASN A 64 4.56 5.95 -8.65
CA ASN A 64 4.50 5.81 -10.10
C ASN A 64 4.09 4.39 -10.49
N LYS A 65 3.23 4.28 -11.49
CA LYS A 65 2.76 3.00 -12.05
C LYS A 65 1.77 2.23 -11.17
N VAL A 66 1.29 2.83 -10.10
CA VAL A 66 0.14 2.30 -9.36
C VAL A 66 -1.13 2.64 -10.14
N ARG A 67 -1.90 1.61 -10.49
CA ARG A 67 -3.13 1.79 -11.25
C ARG A 67 -4.34 1.98 -10.35
N ASP A 68 -4.43 1.17 -9.29
CA ASP A 68 -5.57 1.18 -8.40
C ASP A 68 -5.18 0.63 -7.04
N THR A 69 -5.93 1.01 -6.02
CA THR A 69 -5.70 0.54 -4.67
C THR A 69 -7.04 0.21 -4.00
N LEU A 70 -6.99 -0.75 -3.09
CA LEU A 70 -8.12 -1.07 -2.24
C LEU A 70 -7.62 -1.07 -0.80
N THR A 71 -8.15 -0.16 0.01
CA THR A 71 -7.73 0.00 1.40
C THR A 71 -8.72 -0.67 2.35
N MET A 72 -8.20 -1.48 3.26
CA MET A 72 -8.99 -2.14 4.29
C MET A 72 -8.41 -1.78 5.65
N ILE A 73 -9.11 -0.90 6.38
CA ILE A 73 -8.66 -0.48 7.71
C ILE A 73 -9.02 -1.55 8.72
N ILE A 74 -8.05 -1.95 9.53
CA ILE A 74 -8.26 -3.00 10.54
C ILE A 74 -8.99 -2.38 11.73
N THR A 75 -10.11 -2.97 12.11
CA THR A 75 -10.91 -2.50 13.24
C THR A 75 -10.76 -3.36 14.49
N LYS A 76 -10.29 -4.59 14.32
CA LYS A 76 -10.09 -5.51 15.46
C LYS A 76 -8.92 -6.43 15.21
#